data_2922d0ca2ff75e6575c19c1405bfa75e
#
_entry.id   2922d0ca2ff75e6575c19c1405bfa75e
#
_cell.length_a   1.000
_cell.length_b   1.000
_cell.length_c   1.000
_cell.angle_alpha   90.00
_cell.angle_beta   90.00
_cell.angle_gamma   90.00
#
_symmetry.space_group_name_H-M   'P 1'
#
loop_
_entity.id
_entity.type
_entity.pdbx_description
1 polymer ?
#
loop_
_entity_poly.entity_id
_entity_poly.type
_entity_poly.pdbx_seq_one_letter_code
_entity_poly.pdbx_strand_id
1 'polypeptide(L)'
;MSEFSPYRWEAEKIAPSGLRYRVRLADHVLTGPDGKAEATMFSWSYLGQGGGSRRPVVFAYNGGPGATSAWLHMGLLGPVLAQLPEYPDGLSHPARFELTPNPDLLLDQCDIVLIDPVGTGWARLLDEST
;
A
#
# COMPACT_ATOMS: atom_id res chain seq x y z
N MET A 1 -2.58 25.40 16.75
CA MET A 1 -1.83 24.55 15.79
C MET A 1 -1.97 23.12 16.25
N SER A 2 -2.67 22.31 15.50
CA SER A 2 -2.62 20.87 15.72
C SER A 2 -1.28 20.38 15.18
N GLU A 3 -0.45 19.86 16.06
CA GLU A 3 0.80 19.21 15.69
C GLU A 3 0.46 17.99 14.83
N PHE A 4 0.98 17.93 13.61
CA PHE A 4 0.75 16.80 12.72
C PHE A 4 1.35 15.54 13.35
N SER A 5 0.52 14.53 13.56
CA SER A 5 0.95 13.24 14.07
C SER A 5 0.91 12.21 12.94
N PRO A 6 2.05 11.61 12.57
CA PRO A 6 2.08 10.58 11.54
C PRO A 6 1.24 9.36 11.93
N TYR A 7 0.45 8.87 10.99
CA TYR A 7 -0.31 7.64 11.17
C TYR A 7 0.62 6.41 11.10
N ARG A 8 0.40 5.47 12.01
CA ARG A 8 1.04 4.16 11.99
C ARG A 8 0.08 3.09 12.48
N TRP A 9 0.07 1.97 11.78
CA TRP A 9 -0.71 0.81 12.15
C TRP A 9 0.00 -0.48 11.72
N GLU A 10 -0.06 -1.50 12.55
CA GLU A 10 0.54 -2.81 12.27
C GLU A 10 -0.43 -3.92 12.67
N ALA A 11 -0.38 -5.04 11.93
CA ALA A 11 -1.05 -6.28 12.27
C ALA A 11 -0.27 -7.48 11.77
N GLU A 12 -0.44 -8.61 12.43
CA GLU A 12 0.08 -9.89 11.96
C GLU A 12 -1.03 -10.67 11.26
N LYS A 13 -0.67 -11.33 10.16
CA LYS A 13 -1.57 -12.12 9.33
C LYS A 13 -0.89 -13.43 8.94
N ILE A 14 -1.70 -14.38 8.46
CA ILE A 14 -1.23 -15.66 7.92
C ILE A 14 -1.76 -15.79 6.50
N ALA A 15 -0.87 -16.00 5.53
CA ALA A 15 -1.24 -16.28 4.15
C ALA A 15 -1.82 -17.69 4.00
N PRO A 16 -2.57 -17.98 2.93
CA PRO A 16 -3.07 -19.34 2.66
C PRO A 16 -1.97 -20.40 2.60
N SER A 17 -0.75 -20.01 2.22
CA SER A 17 0.44 -20.88 2.24
C SER A 17 0.95 -21.23 3.63
N GLY A 18 0.39 -20.63 4.68
CA GLY A 18 0.88 -20.76 6.06
C GLY A 18 1.98 -19.76 6.43
N LEU A 19 2.43 -18.92 5.49
CA LEU A 19 3.41 -17.87 5.77
C LEU A 19 2.83 -16.83 6.71
N ARG A 20 3.54 -16.57 7.81
CA ARG A 20 3.23 -15.44 8.68
C ARG A 20 3.83 -14.16 8.10
N TYR A 21 3.06 -13.11 8.09
CA TYR A 21 3.54 -11.81 7.63
C TYR A 21 2.97 -10.68 8.47
N ARG A 22 3.68 -9.56 8.46
CA ARG A 22 3.25 -8.33 9.12
C ARG A 22 2.77 -7.35 8.06
N VAL A 23 1.63 -6.75 8.29
CA VAL A 23 1.12 -5.61 7.52
C VAL A 23 1.46 -4.35 8.30
N ARG A 24 2.07 -3.38 7.64
CA ARG A 24 2.38 -2.08 8.22
C ARG A 24 1.85 -0.98 7.33
N LEU A 25 1.07 -0.08 7.90
CA LEU A 25 0.63 1.15 7.27
C LEU A 25 1.34 2.32 7.93
N ALA A 26 1.92 3.22 7.18
CA ALA A 26 2.66 4.32 7.76
C ALA A 26 2.70 5.57 6.89
N ASP A 27 2.54 6.73 7.53
CA ASP A 27 2.96 8.01 6.99
C ASP A 27 4.47 8.16 7.11
N HIS A 28 5.10 8.66 6.06
CA HIS A 28 6.51 9.05 6.04
C HIS A 28 6.59 10.56 5.84
N VAL A 29 7.05 11.26 6.85
CA VAL A 29 7.15 12.72 6.81
C VAL A 29 8.38 13.14 6.01
N LEU A 30 8.16 14.00 5.03
CA LEU A 30 9.22 14.64 4.26
C LEU A 30 9.44 16.04 4.83
N THR A 31 10.68 16.34 5.19
CA THR A 31 11.07 17.63 5.76
C THR A 31 11.85 18.46 4.76
N GLY A 32 11.59 19.76 4.74
CA GLY A 32 12.36 20.70 3.94
C GLY A 32 13.74 21.03 4.56
N PRO A 33 14.51 21.86 3.87
CA PRO A 33 15.86 22.27 4.34
C PRO A 33 15.85 22.96 5.69
N ASP A 34 14.74 23.59 6.08
CA ASP A 34 14.54 24.26 7.37
C ASP A 34 14.11 23.31 8.49
N GLY A 35 13.99 22.02 8.20
CA GLY A 35 13.58 20.99 9.15
C GLY A 35 12.07 20.95 9.41
N LYS A 36 11.27 21.73 8.70
CA LYS A 36 9.80 21.67 8.80
C LYS A 36 9.23 20.57 7.96
N ALA A 37 8.17 19.95 8.44
CA ALA A 37 7.42 18.97 7.68
C ALA A 37 6.68 19.63 6.51
N GLU A 38 6.96 19.21 5.29
CA GLU A 38 6.37 19.78 4.07
C GLU A 38 5.33 18.86 3.42
N ALA A 39 5.53 17.56 3.55
CA ALA A 39 4.67 16.58 2.90
C ALA A 39 4.72 15.24 3.60
N THR A 40 3.78 14.36 3.25
CA THR A 40 3.82 12.95 3.61
C THR A 40 3.77 12.07 2.37
N MET A 41 4.49 10.95 2.41
CA MET A 41 4.24 9.78 1.59
C MET A 41 3.56 8.72 2.46
N PHE A 42 2.78 7.85 1.86
CA PHE A 42 2.14 6.75 2.56
C PHE A 42 2.63 5.40 2.02
N SER A 43 2.82 4.42 2.90
CA SER A 43 3.21 3.08 2.48
C SER A 43 2.34 1.99 3.11
N TRP A 44 2.17 0.92 2.32
CA TRP A 44 1.59 -0.36 2.71
C TRP A 44 2.70 -1.39 2.60
N SER A 45 3.16 -1.89 3.72
CA SER A 45 4.25 -2.86 3.72
C SER A 45 3.74 -4.23 4.12
N TYR A 46 4.12 -5.23 3.35
CA TYR A 46 3.88 -6.64 3.65
C TYR A 46 5.23 -7.31 3.88
N LEU A 47 5.51 -7.66 5.12
CA LEU A 47 6.79 -8.16 5.58
C LEU A 47 6.65 -9.63 5.99
N GLY A 48 7.18 -10.53 5.19
CA GLY A 48 7.17 -11.96 5.48
C GLY A 48 8.06 -12.29 6.68
N GLN A 49 7.61 -13.21 7.52
CA GLN A 49 8.38 -13.70 8.66
C GLN A 49 8.90 -15.10 8.35
N GLY A 50 10.18 -15.31 8.57
CA GLY A 50 10.86 -16.60 8.34
C GLY A 50 11.71 -16.64 7.08
N GLY A 51 12.49 -17.68 6.89
CA GLY A 51 13.31 -17.88 5.70
C GLY A 51 14.65 -17.16 5.68
N GLY A 52 15.20 -16.75 6.84
CA GLY A 52 16.54 -16.17 6.94
C GLY A 52 16.57 -14.65 7.00
N SER A 53 17.75 -14.10 7.24
CA SER A 53 17.96 -12.70 7.61
C SER A 53 17.95 -11.70 6.45
N ARG A 54 17.73 -12.14 5.21
CA ARG A 54 17.84 -11.28 4.02
C ARG A 54 16.73 -11.61 3.01
N ARG A 55 15.58 -11.01 3.22
CA ARG A 55 14.52 -11.05 2.22
C ARG A 55 14.67 -9.86 1.27
N PRO A 56 14.64 -10.07 -0.05
CA PRO A 56 14.53 -8.96 -0.99
C PRO A 56 13.29 -8.12 -0.72
N VAL A 57 13.33 -6.86 -1.06
CA VAL A 57 12.18 -5.94 -0.96
C VAL A 57 11.82 -5.44 -2.35
N VAL A 58 10.55 -5.57 -2.69
CA VAL A 58 9.97 -4.99 -3.91
C VAL A 58 9.26 -3.70 -3.52
N PHE A 59 9.70 -2.58 -4.07
CA PHE A 59 9.00 -1.31 -3.97
C PHE A 59 8.13 -1.12 -5.21
N ALA A 60 6.84 -0.88 -5.02
CA ALA A 60 5.91 -0.72 -6.11
C ALA A 60 5.13 0.59 -5.99
N TYR A 61 4.99 1.27 -7.10
CA TYR A 61 4.25 2.51 -7.22
C TYR A 61 3.72 2.67 -8.65
N ASN A 62 2.58 3.33 -8.80
CA ASN A 62 2.06 3.66 -10.11
C ASN A 62 2.78 4.85 -10.73
N GLY A 63 2.96 4.80 -12.04
CA GLY A 63 3.47 5.90 -12.83
C GLY A 63 2.36 6.88 -13.24
N GLY A 64 2.77 7.97 -13.91
CA GLY A 64 1.91 9.09 -14.27
C GLY A 64 1.68 10.00 -13.05
N PRO A 65 1.99 11.30 -13.08
CA PRO A 65 1.80 12.12 -11.91
C PRO A 65 0.38 12.03 -11.35
N GLY A 66 0.22 11.80 -10.05
CA GLY A 66 -1.06 11.79 -9.38
C GLY A 66 -1.78 10.43 -9.31
N ALA A 67 -1.10 9.31 -9.57
CA ALA A 67 -1.70 7.99 -9.43
C ALA A 67 -1.35 7.34 -8.09
N THR A 68 -2.37 6.86 -7.37
CA THR A 68 -2.20 6.03 -6.18
C THR A 68 -1.73 4.62 -6.54
N SER A 69 -1.06 3.93 -5.61
CA SER A 69 -0.66 2.53 -5.78
C SER A 69 -1.83 1.53 -5.66
N ALA A 70 -3.04 1.97 -5.40
CA ALA A 70 -4.21 1.12 -5.18
C ALA A 70 -4.44 0.09 -6.29
N TRP A 71 -4.21 0.44 -7.55
CA TRP A 71 -4.35 -0.48 -8.68
C TRP A 71 -3.37 -1.65 -8.61
N LEU A 72 -2.11 -1.39 -8.27
CA LEU A 72 -1.12 -2.45 -8.07
C LEU A 72 -1.42 -3.28 -6.84
N HIS A 73 -1.89 -2.64 -5.79
CA HIS A 73 -2.20 -3.27 -4.52
C HIS A 73 -3.36 -4.26 -4.66
N MET A 74 -4.50 -3.78 -5.14
CA MET A 74 -5.74 -4.55 -5.19
C MET A 74 -5.85 -5.40 -6.46
N GLY A 75 -5.04 -5.14 -7.47
CA GLY A 75 -5.10 -5.82 -8.76
C GLY A 75 -3.97 -6.81 -9.04
N LEU A 76 -2.86 -6.75 -8.32
CA LEU A 76 -1.69 -7.55 -8.67
C LEU A 76 -0.87 -8.03 -7.46
N LEU A 77 -0.38 -7.12 -6.62
CA LEU A 77 0.69 -7.41 -5.66
C LEU A 77 0.20 -7.68 -4.25
N GLY A 78 -0.99 -7.24 -3.88
CA GLY A 78 -1.50 -7.41 -2.53
C GLY A 78 -1.82 -8.87 -2.17
N PRO A 79 -1.89 -9.21 -0.89
CA PRO A 79 -2.28 -10.55 -0.43
C PRO A 79 -3.72 -10.91 -0.80
N VAL A 80 -4.55 -9.90 -1.00
CA VAL A 80 -5.95 -10.02 -1.37
C VAL A 80 -6.19 -9.16 -2.60
N LEU A 81 -6.84 -9.74 -3.61
CA LEU A 81 -7.17 -9.06 -4.86
C LEU A 81 -8.66 -8.73 -4.90
N ALA A 82 -8.99 -7.58 -5.48
CA ALA A 82 -10.36 -7.23 -5.82
C ALA A 82 -10.75 -7.90 -7.12
N GLN A 83 -11.79 -8.72 -7.07
CA GLN A 83 -12.39 -9.32 -8.28
C GLN A 83 -13.42 -8.36 -8.84
N LEU A 84 -13.22 -7.95 -10.08
CA LEU A 84 -14.22 -7.19 -10.82
C LEU A 84 -15.20 -8.19 -11.42
N PRO A 85 -16.52 -8.07 -11.15
CA PRO A 85 -17.48 -8.94 -11.79
C PRO A 85 -17.49 -8.67 -13.30
N GLU A 86 -17.41 -9.75 -14.09
CA GLU A 86 -17.63 -9.68 -15.52
C GLU A 86 -19.14 -9.60 -15.76
N TYR A 87 -19.60 -8.45 -16.22
CA TYR A 87 -20.97 -8.30 -16.68
C TYR A 87 -21.04 -8.48 -18.19
N PRO A 88 -21.80 -9.48 -18.68
CA PRO A 88 -21.88 -9.74 -20.12
C PRO A 88 -22.47 -8.59 -20.95
N ASP A 89 -23.19 -7.69 -20.31
CA ASP A 89 -23.88 -6.56 -20.94
C ASP A 89 -23.11 -5.24 -20.85
N GLY A 90 -21.93 -5.24 -20.27
CA GLY A 90 -21.10 -4.03 -20.14
C GLY A 90 -21.71 -2.94 -19.26
N LEU A 91 -22.78 -3.21 -18.55
CA LEU A 91 -23.38 -2.28 -17.61
C LEU A 91 -22.67 -2.37 -16.28
N SER A 92 -22.09 -1.26 -15.82
CA SER A 92 -21.53 -1.16 -14.49
C SER A 92 -22.65 -1.06 -13.46
N HIS A 93 -22.99 -2.16 -12.85
CA HIS A 93 -23.77 -2.14 -11.61
C HIS A 93 -22.87 -1.72 -10.45
N PRO A 94 -23.42 -1.10 -9.37
CA PRO A 94 -22.67 -0.88 -8.15
C PRO A 94 -22.20 -2.25 -7.63
N ALA A 95 -20.99 -2.60 -7.99
CA ALA A 95 -20.45 -3.93 -7.82
C ALA A 95 -20.15 -4.20 -6.35
N ARG A 96 -20.63 -5.31 -5.86
CA ARG A 96 -20.01 -5.95 -4.71
C ARG A 96 -18.66 -6.48 -5.17
N PHE A 97 -17.59 -5.79 -4.78
CA PHE A 97 -16.25 -6.31 -4.99
C PHE A 97 -16.06 -7.53 -4.09
N GLU A 98 -15.76 -8.67 -4.68
CA GLU A 98 -15.28 -9.81 -3.92
C GLU A 98 -13.78 -9.68 -3.73
N LEU A 99 -13.33 -9.82 -2.49
CA LEU A 99 -11.92 -9.90 -2.16
C LEU A 99 -11.52 -11.38 -2.11
N THR A 100 -10.56 -11.76 -2.93
CA THR A 100 -10.05 -13.14 -2.98
C THR A 100 -8.56 -13.19 -2.67
N PRO A 101 -8.07 -14.26 -2.03
CA PRO A 101 -6.64 -14.42 -1.83
C PRO A 101 -5.88 -14.39 -3.17
N ASN A 102 -4.71 -13.75 -3.17
CA ASN A 102 -3.86 -13.69 -4.36
C ASN A 102 -3.13 -15.02 -4.55
N PRO A 103 -3.40 -15.79 -5.63
CA PRO A 103 -2.73 -17.06 -5.87
C PRO A 103 -1.26 -16.91 -6.27
N ASP A 104 -0.88 -15.74 -6.79
CA ASP A 104 0.47 -15.43 -7.28
C ASP A 104 1.22 -14.48 -6.31
N LEU A 105 0.96 -14.60 -5.03
CA LEU A 105 1.55 -13.75 -4.01
C LEU A 105 3.08 -13.94 -3.94
N LEU A 106 3.82 -12.87 -4.18
CA LEU A 106 5.28 -12.87 -4.14
C LEU A 106 5.86 -12.88 -2.71
N LEU A 107 5.03 -12.78 -1.70
CA LEU A 107 5.44 -12.61 -0.32
C LEU A 107 6.25 -13.80 0.23
N ASP A 108 6.11 -14.98 -0.35
CA ASP A 108 6.94 -16.12 0.00
C ASP A 108 8.43 -15.91 -0.34
N GLN A 109 8.72 -15.04 -1.31
CA GLN A 109 10.06 -14.81 -1.83
C GLN A 109 10.65 -13.44 -1.45
N CYS A 110 9.80 -12.44 -1.26
CA CYS A 110 10.23 -11.06 -1.00
C CYS A 110 9.21 -10.32 -0.14
N ASP A 111 9.68 -9.26 0.49
CA ASP A 111 8.80 -8.27 1.10
C ASP A 111 8.27 -7.30 0.03
N ILE A 112 7.09 -6.75 0.25
CA ILE A 112 6.41 -5.88 -0.71
C ILE A 112 6.07 -4.56 -0.01
N VAL A 113 6.51 -3.46 -0.60
CA VAL A 113 6.18 -2.11 -0.14
C VAL A 113 5.50 -1.35 -1.27
N LEU A 114 4.24 -0.98 -1.05
CA LEU A 114 3.45 -0.18 -1.98
C LEU A 114 3.45 1.26 -1.48
N ILE A 115 3.79 2.19 -2.37
CA ILE A 115 3.98 3.59 -2.02
C ILE A 115 2.92 4.44 -2.71
N ASP A 116 2.27 5.30 -1.92
CA ASP A 116 1.49 6.42 -2.45
C ASP A 116 2.36 7.67 -2.43
N PRO A 117 2.74 8.20 -3.61
CA PRO A 117 3.48 9.45 -3.71
C PRO A 117 2.68 10.63 -3.14
N VAL A 118 3.37 11.72 -2.84
CA VAL A 118 2.75 12.96 -2.34
C VAL A 118 1.59 13.39 -3.24
N GLY A 119 0.45 13.72 -2.63
CA GLY A 119 -0.75 14.13 -3.35
C GLY A 119 -1.60 12.99 -3.90
N THR A 120 -1.28 11.75 -3.57
CA THR A 120 -2.05 10.56 -3.97
C THR A 120 -2.47 9.75 -2.77
N GLY A 121 -3.60 9.05 -2.84
CA GLY A 121 -4.10 8.20 -1.78
C GLY A 121 -4.17 8.93 -0.44
N TRP A 122 -3.44 8.45 0.55
CA TRP A 122 -3.33 9.03 1.89
C TRP A 122 -2.17 10.02 2.04
N ALA A 123 -1.31 10.13 1.04
CA ALA A 123 -0.18 11.06 1.02
C ALA A 123 -0.63 12.48 0.69
N ARG A 124 -0.03 13.49 1.32
CA ARG A 124 -0.48 14.89 1.18
C ARG A 124 0.62 15.91 1.42
N LEU A 125 0.39 17.10 0.89
CA LEU A 125 1.16 18.29 1.26
C LEU A 125 0.72 18.78 2.64
N LEU A 126 1.67 19.21 3.43
CA LEU A 126 1.45 19.75 4.79
C LEU A 126 1.61 21.26 4.85
N ASP A 127 1.89 21.93 3.74
CA ASP A 127 2.12 23.35 3.71
C ASP A 127 0.81 24.12 4.00
N GLU A 128 0.86 24.97 5.02
CA GLU A 128 -0.25 25.82 5.45
C GLU A 128 -0.43 27.08 4.59
N SER A 129 0.31 27.21 3.48
CA SER A 129 0.34 28.45 2.69
C SER A 129 -0.73 28.51 1.59
N THR A 130 -1.79 27.75 1.71
CA THR A 130 -2.95 27.89 0.82
C THR A 130 -4.21 28.20 1.60
#